data_01546f6a5728fd0b39fd3d18259bd27c
#
_entry.id   01546f6a5728fd0b39fd3d18259bd27c
#
_cell.length_a   1.000
_cell.length_b   1.000
_cell.length_c   1.000
_cell.angle_alpha   90.00
_cell.angle_beta   90.00
_cell.angle_gamma   90.00
#
_symmetry.space_group_name_H-M   'P 1'
#
loop_
_entity.id
_entity.type
_entity.pdbx_description
1 polymer ?
#
loop_
_entity_poly.entity_id
_entity_poly.type
_entity_poly.pdbx_seq_one_letter_code
_entity_poly.pdbx_strand_id
1 'polypeptide(L)'
;EHPSGDITKIEAKEIPDFDILLGGFPCQAFSIIGKKEGFANETCGTLFFDIERILKEKRPPAFMLENVRNLTAHDHGNTFRIIKEHLEKIGYHVYAKVLNALDYGVPQKRERIIIVGFLDDVDFSFPDPIPESERKTLSAILEDNVDKKYYVRDAIRESRIERLRDKNYPKPYISHENMAGSITPHPYSSALRAGASANYILINDERRPTERELLRIQGFPDD
;
A
#
# COMPACT_ATOMS: atom_id res chain seq x y z
N GLU A 1 3.00 -30.36 -0.30
CA GLU A 1 2.05 -29.30 -0.69
C GLU A 1 2.05 -28.24 0.42
N HIS A 2 2.08 -26.96 0.04
CA HIS A 2 1.96 -25.87 1.00
C HIS A 2 0.48 -25.57 1.25
N PRO A 3 0.05 -25.30 2.50
CA PRO A 3 -1.32 -24.92 2.77
C PRO A 3 -1.65 -23.62 2.04
N SER A 4 -2.80 -23.59 1.38
CA SER A 4 -3.28 -22.43 0.63
C SER A 4 -4.78 -22.25 0.86
N GLY A 5 -5.25 -21.01 0.77
CA GLY A 5 -6.64 -20.66 0.93
C GLY A 5 -6.89 -19.65 2.03
N ASP A 6 -8.01 -19.81 2.74
CA ASP A 6 -8.43 -18.92 3.82
C ASP A 6 -7.61 -19.19 5.09
N ILE A 7 -6.76 -18.24 5.47
CA ILE A 7 -5.85 -18.34 6.62
C ILE A 7 -6.58 -18.59 7.94
N THR A 8 -7.84 -18.15 8.05
CA THR A 8 -8.66 -18.37 9.26
C THR A 8 -9.02 -19.85 9.47
N LYS A 9 -8.86 -20.68 8.43
CA LYS A 9 -9.20 -22.11 8.42
C LYS A 9 -7.96 -23.02 8.46
N ILE A 10 -6.77 -22.43 8.38
CA ILE A 10 -5.51 -23.18 8.39
C ILE A 10 -4.99 -23.27 9.82
N GLU A 11 -4.77 -24.48 10.31
CA GLU A 11 -4.13 -24.68 11.61
C GLU A 11 -2.66 -24.26 11.53
N ALA A 12 -2.21 -23.42 12.46
CA ALA A 12 -0.84 -22.90 12.44
C ALA A 12 0.23 -24.01 12.48
N LYS A 13 -0.08 -25.15 13.12
CA LYS A 13 0.81 -26.32 13.19
C LYS A 13 1.06 -26.97 11.84
N GLU A 14 0.09 -26.91 10.92
CA GLU A 14 0.17 -27.50 9.58
C GLU A 14 1.02 -26.67 8.63
N ILE A 15 1.30 -25.39 8.97
CA ILE A 15 2.18 -24.54 8.16
C ILE A 15 3.62 -25.06 8.34
N PRO A 16 4.36 -25.30 7.25
CA PRO A 16 5.79 -25.63 7.35
C PRO A 16 6.57 -24.55 8.11
N ASP A 17 7.71 -24.90 8.68
CA ASP A 17 8.58 -23.91 9.30
C ASP A 17 9.18 -22.99 8.24
N PHE A 18 9.40 -21.73 8.59
CA PHE A 18 9.88 -20.69 7.70
C PHE A 18 10.69 -19.64 8.49
N ASP A 19 11.58 -18.92 7.80
CA ASP A 19 12.47 -17.94 8.42
C ASP A 19 11.83 -16.55 8.52
N ILE A 20 10.93 -16.20 7.62
CA ILE A 20 10.30 -14.88 7.57
C ILE A 20 8.80 -15.00 7.28
N LEU A 21 7.99 -14.32 8.08
CA LEU A 21 6.56 -14.12 7.78
C LEU A 21 6.38 -12.78 7.07
N LEU A 22 5.83 -12.81 5.86
CA LEU A 22 5.40 -11.61 5.14
C LEU A 22 3.87 -11.55 5.11
N GLY A 23 3.29 -10.43 5.51
CA GLY A 23 1.84 -10.31 5.56
C GLY A 23 1.30 -8.90 5.40
N GLY A 24 0.13 -8.80 4.77
CA GLY A 24 -0.71 -7.61 4.79
C GLY A 24 -2.09 -7.96 5.35
N PHE A 25 -2.70 -7.08 6.11
CA PHE A 25 -4.01 -7.30 6.70
C PHE A 25 -4.90 -6.05 6.57
N PRO A 26 -6.24 -6.20 6.45
CA PRO A 26 -7.15 -5.07 6.30
C PRO A 26 -7.25 -4.25 7.57
N CYS A 27 -7.26 -2.91 7.43
CA CYS A 27 -7.42 -1.98 8.54
C CYS A 27 -8.86 -1.93 9.10
N GLN A 28 -9.87 -2.32 8.31
CA GLN A 28 -11.28 -2.10 8.60
C GLN A 28 -11.83 -2.88 9.80
N ALA A 29 -11.21 -3.99 10.17
CA ALA A 29 -11.69 -4.87 11.22
C ALA A 29 -11.46 -4.33 12.66
N PHE A 30 -10.61 -3.32 12.84
CA PHE A 30 -10.33 -2.74 14.15
C PHE A 30 -11.41 -1.76 14.65
N SER A 31 -12.32 -1.28 13.78
CA SER A 31 -13.44 -0.42 14.18
C SER A 31 -14.44 -1.11 15.14
N ILE A 32 -14.39 -2.44 15.22
CA ILE A 32 -15.25 -3.24 16.10
C ILE A 32 -14.63 -3.40 17.50
N ILE A 33 -13.30 -3.32 17.62
CA ILE A 33 -12.58 -3.44 18.90
C ILE A 33 -12.76 -2.19 19.78
N GLY A 34 -13.02 -1.01 19.18
CA GLY A 34 -13.20 0.26 19.89
C GLY A 34 -14.57 0.46 20.56
N LYS A 35 -15.56 -0.41 20.33
CA LYS A 35 -16.84 -0.37 21.02
C LYS A 35 -16.93 -1.43 22.10
N LYS A 36 -16.48 -1.04 23.30
CA LYS A 36 -16.85 -1.59 24.61
C LYS A 36 -17.33 -3.05 24.63
N GLU A 37 -16.38 -3.94 24.73
CA GLU A 37 -16.46 -5.12 25.60
C GLU A 37 -15.11 -5.79 25.49
N GLY A 38 -14.48 -5.96 26.65
CA GLY A 38 -13.07 -6.41 26.69
C GLY A 38 -12.83 -7.67 25.88
N PHE A 39 -11.59 -7.95 25.59
CA PHE A 39 -10.95 -9.08 24.90
C PHE A 39 -11.58 -10.49 25.04
N ALA A 40 -12.86 -10.59 25.42
CA ALA A 40 -13.59 -11.85 25.67
C ALA A 40 -14.26 -12.44 24.42
N ASN A 41 -14.22 -11.77 23.26
CA ASN A 41 -14.72 -12.33 22.01
C ASN A 41 -13.57 -12.55 21.01
N GLU A 42 -12.84 -13.64 21.19
CA GLU A 42 -11.83 -14.18 20.27
C GLU A 42 -12.38 -14.51 18.86
N THR A 43 -13.66 -14.31 18.62
CA THR A 43 -14.35 -14.70 17.38
C THR A 43 -14.62 -13.56 16.40
N CYS A 44 -14.30 -12.31 16.71
CA CYS A 44 -14.36 -11.23 15.73
C CYS A 44 -13.01 -11.06 15.04
N GLY A 45 -12.72 -12.01 14.14
CA GLY A 45 -11.50 -12.18 13.40
C GLY A 45 -11.03 -10.94 12.66
N THR A 46 -10.07 -10.23 13.22
CA THR A 46 -9.18 -9.45 12.39
C THR A 46 -8.05 -10.38 11.95
N LEU A 47 -7.73 -10.40 10.66
CA LEU A 47 -6.63 -11.22 10.12
C LEU A 47 -5.28 -10.94 10.83
N PHE A 48 -5.18 -9.86 11.59
CA PHE A 48 -4.05 -9.61 12.48
C PHE A 48 -3.91 -10.69 13.55
N PHE A 49 -4.99 -11.16 14.17
CA PHE A 49 -4.92 -12.21 15.18
C PHE A 49 -4.56 -13.58 14.59
N ASP A 50 -4.89 -13.81 13.31
CA ASP A 50 -4.39 -14.99 12.60
C ASP A 50 -2.88 -14.90 12.36
N ILE A 51 -2.36 -13.73 12.01
CA ILE A 51 -0.91 -13.47 11.93
C ILE A 51 -0.27 -13.71 13.30
N GLU A 52 -0.84 -13.15 14.37
CA GLU A 52 -0.33 -13.33 15.75
C GLU A 52 -0.32 -14.81 16.15
N ARG A 53 -1.38 -15.55 15.84
CA ARG A 53 -1.51 -16.98 16.10
C ARG A 53 -0.39 -17.80 15.42
N ILE A 54 -0.10 -17.47 14.14
CA ILE A 54 0.98 -18.12 13.38
C ILE A 54 2.34 -17.75 13.96
N LEU A 55 2.57 -16.47 14.28
CA LEU A 55 3.82 -16.03 14.90
C LEU A 55 4.07 -16.68 16.26
N LYS A 56 3.03 -16.89 17.07
CA LYS A 56 3.12 -17.60 18.35
C LYS A 56 3.52 -19.07 18.19
N GLU A 57 2.92 -19.75 17.21
CA GLU A 57 3.14 -21.19 16.99
C GLU A 57 4.47 -21.45 16.31
N LYS A 58 4.76 -20.70 15.23
CA LYS A 58 5.92 -20.96 14.35
C LYS A 58 7.19 -20.25 14.78
N ARG A 59 7.06 -19.13 15.48
CA ARG A 59 8.20 -18.33 15.99
C ARG A 59 9.30 -18.10 14.95
N PRO A 60 8.97 -17.63 13.74
CA PRO A 60 10.01 -17.33 12.75
C PRO A 60 10.98 -16.26 13.30
N PRO A 61 12.28 -16.29 12.93
CA PRO A 61 13.25 -15.28 13.34
C PRO A 61 12.83 -13.84 13.07
N ALA A 62 12.07 -13.61 11.98
CA ALA A 62 11.61 -12.28 11.59
C ALA A 62 10.21 -12.28 10.97
N PHE A 63 9.58 -11.12 11.00
CA PHE A 63 8.39 -10.85 10.20
C PHE A 63 8.42 -9.44 9.59
N MET A 64 7.68 -9.24 8.50
CA MET A 64 7.36 -7.94 7.95
C MET A 64 5.87 -7.85 7.61
N LEU A 65 5.18 -6.88 8.20
CA LEU A 65 3.77 -6.62 7.95
C LEU A 65 3.58 -5.26 7.26
N GLU A 66 2.59 -5.20 6.36
CA GLU A 66 2.21 -3.98 5.65
C GLU A 66 0.78 -3.58 5.98
N ASN A 67 0.56 -2.26 6.11
CA ASN A 67 -0.78 -1.72 6.18
C ASN A 67 -0.82 -0.29 5.62
N VAL A 68 -2.03 0.25 5.44
CA VAL A 68 -2.21 1.64 5.02
C VAL A 68 -1.70 2.61 6.10
N ARG A 69 -1.14 3.76 5.69
CA ARG A 69 -0.68 4.81 6.61
C ARG A 69 -1.71 5.15 7.70
N ASN A 70 -3.00 5.15 7.33
CA ASN A 70 -4.06 5.53 8.27
C ASN A 70 -4.15 4.63 9.52
N LEU A 71 -3.53 3.45 9.52
CA LEU A 71 -3.44 2.60 10.70
C LEU A 71 -2.80 3.33 11.90
N THR A 72 -1.82 4.21 11.64
CA THR A 72 -1.14 4.97 12.70
C THR A 72 -2.01 6.03 13.37
N ALA A 73 -3.05 6.51 12.68
CA ALA A 73 -3.98 7.52 13.19
C ALA A 73 -5.33 6.92 13.58
N HIS A 74 -5.61 5.68 13.22
CA HIS A 74 -6.87 5.01 13.50
C HIS A 74 -7.11 4.93 15.01
N ASP A 75 -8.32 5.32 15.43
CA ASP A 75 -8.71 5.38 16.85
C ASP A 75 -7.68 6.14 17.71
N HIS A 76 -7.30 7.34 17.26
CA HIS A 76 -6.30 8.19 17.93
C HIS A 76 -4.95 7.49 18.20
N GLY A 77 -4.57 6.54 17.33
CA GLY A 77 -3.34 5.76 17.44
C GLY A 77 -3.46 4.48 18.29
N ASN A 78 -4.59 4.25 18.95
CA ASN A 78 -4.80 3.07 19.80
C ASN A 78 -4.66 1.76 19.03
N THR A 79 -5.19 1.70 17.82
CA THR A 79 -5.12 0.48 17.00
C THR A 79 -3.69 0.03 16.77
N PHE A 80 -2.81 0.94 16.34
CA PHE A 80 -1.41 0.60 16.10
C PHE A 80 -0.68 0.25 17.41
N ARG A 81 -0.97 0.98 18.52
CA ARG A 81 -0.42 0.67 19.82
C ARG A 81 -0.74 -0.74 20.28
N ILE A 82 -2.01 -1.16 20.15
CA ILE A 82 -2.46 -2.52 20.50
C ILE A 82 -1.73 -3.57 19.66
N ILE A 83 -1.64 -3.38 18.34
CA ILE A 83 -0.91 -4.30 17.44
C ILE A 83 0.53 -4.45 17.91
N LYS A 84 1.21 -3.34 18.18
CA LYS A 84 2.59 -3.34 18.63
C LYS A 84 2.75 -4.09 19.96
N GLU A 85 1.91 -3.79 20.95
CA GLU A 85 1.91 -4.44 22.27
C GLU A 85 1.69 -5.96 22.16
N HIS A 86 0.81 -6.42 21.29
CA HIS A 86 0.58 -7.85 21.05
C HIS A 86 1.83 -8.53 20.45
N LEU A 87 2.47 -7.90 19.46
CA LEU A 87 3.68 -8.44 18.86
C LEU A 87 4.86 -8.46 19.85
N GLU A 88 5.01 -7.42 20.66
CA GLU A 88 6.04 -7.36 21.71
C GLU A 88 5.78 -8.40 22.81
N LYS A 89 4.53 -8.59 23.22
CA LYS A 89 4.12 -9.60 24.22
C LYS A 89 4.45 -11.03 23.81
N ILE A 90 4.44 -11.34 22.52
CA ILE A 90 4.85 -12.67 22.03
C ILE A 90 6.37 -12.79 21.80
N GLY A 91 7.14 -11.77 22.20
CA GLY A 91 8.60 -11.81 22.29
C GLY A 91 9.36 -11.24 21.11
N TYR A 92 8.71 -10.44 20.25
CA TYR A 92 9.40 -9.76 19.14
C TYR A 92 9.83 -8.35 19.52
N HIS A 93 11.01 -7.93 19.07
CA HIS A 93 11.45 -6.54 19.03
C HIS A 93 10.84 -5.88 17.79
N VAL A 94 9.98 -4.87 17.98
CA VAL A 94 9.11 -4.34 16.93
C VAL A 94 9.52 -2.94 16.50
N TYR A 95 9.81 -2.77 15.21
CA TYR A 95 10.12 -1.52 14.54
C TYR A 95 9.01 -1.17 13.55
N ALA A 96 8.67 0.11 13.43
CA ALA A 96 7.65 0.54 12.48
C ALA A 96 7.96 1.92 11.91
N LYS A 97 7.73 2.08 10.60
CA LYS A 97 7.92 3.36 9.91
C LYS A 97 6.90 3.48 8.77
N VAL A 98 6.38 4.69 8.58
CA VAL A 98 5.61 5.00 7.37
C VAL A 98 6.59 5.32 6.25
N LEU A 99 6.53 4.55 5.18
CA LEU A 99 7.33 4.71 3.98
C LEU A 99 6.44 5.15 2.82
N ASN A 100 7.00 5.98 1.93
CA ASN A 100 6.33 6.40 0.70
C ASN A 100 7.11 5.86 -0.50
N ALA A 101 6.45 5.13 -1.40
CA ALA A 101 7.09 4.54 -2.58
C ALA A 101 7.86 5.55 -3.44
N LEU A 102 7.42 6.82 -3.47
CA LEU A 102 8.15 7.92 -4.14
C LEU A 102 9.59 8.06 -3.64
N ASP A 103 9.80 7.87 -2.34
CA ASP A 103 11.09 8.07 -1.70
C ASP A 103 12.08 6.92 -2.00
N TYR A 104 11.58 5.85 -2.64
CA TYR A 104 12.34 4.64 -2.99
C TYR A 104 12.34 4.36 -4.51
N GLY A 105 12.16 5.39 -5.33
CA GLY A 105 12.32 5.32 -6.78
C GLY A 105 11.11 4.79 -7.55
N VAL A 106 9.96 4.59 -6.92
CA VAL A 106 8.72 4.25 -7.60
C VAL A 106 7.91 5.53 -7.83
N PRO A 107 7.53 5.91 -9.06
CA PRO A 107 6.83 7.18 -9.33
C PRO A 107 5.35 7.12 -8.94
N GLN A 108 5.08 6.65 -7.72
CA GLN A 108 3.75 6.54 -7.13
C GLN A 108 3.74 7.04 -5.69
N LYS A 109 2.85 7.98 -5.38
CA LYS A 109 2.59 8.37 -3.99
C LYS A 109 1.77 7.25 -3.32
N ARG A 110 2.47 6.36 -2.64
CA ARG A 110 1.89 5.23 -1.91
C ARG A 110 2.53 5.16 -0.52
N GLU A 111 1.85 5.70 0.47
CA GLU A 111 2.30 5.69 1.85
C GLU A 111 1.77 4.44 2.57
N ARG A 112 2.68 3.67 3.16
CA ARG A 112 2.38 2.45 3.91
C ARG A 112 3.16 2.41 5.21
N ILE A 113 2.50 1.97 6.27
CA ILE A 113 3.23 1.56 7.45
C ILE A 113 3.82 0.17 7.21
N ILE A 114 5.13 0.06 7.40
CA ILE A 114 5.85 -1.21 7.42
C ILE A 114 6.21 -1.48 8.87
N ILE A 115 5.84 -2.67 9.35
CA ILE A 115 6.08 -3.14 10.71
C ILE A 115 7.00 -4.35 10.60
N VAL A 116 8.18 -4.27 11.20
CA VAL A 116 9.18 -5.35 11.18
C VAL A 116 9.41 -5.81 12.60
N GLY A 117 9.54 -7.10 12.80
CA GLY A 117 9.87 -7.66 14.10
C GLY A 117 10.90 -8.76 14.02
N PHE A 118 11.73 -8.85 15.06
CA PHE A 118 12.77 -9.87 15.22
C PHE A 118 12.63 -10.53 16.58
N LEU A 119 12.92 -11.84 16.67
CA LEU A 119 12.99 -12.53 17.97
C LEU A 119 14.23 -12.13 18.75
N ASP A 120 15.34 -11.93 18.06
CA ASP A 120 16.57 -11.45 18.66
C ASP A 120 16.59 -9.92 18.70
N ASP A 121 17.34 -9.36 19.67
CA ASP A 121 17.60 -7.93 19.73
C ASP A 121 18.65 -7.56 18.67
N VAL A 122 18.19 -7.04 17.53
CA VAL A 122 19.03 -6.65 16.40
C VAL A 122 19.05 -5.12 16.26
N ASP A 123 20.20 -4.58 15.87
CA ASP A 123 20.29 -3.17 15.49
C ASP A 123 19.70 -2.98 14.09
N PHE A 124 18.40 -2.70 14.04
CA PHE A 124 17.64 -2.55 12.80
C PHE A 124 17.30 -1.08 12.52
N SER A 125 17.58 -0.64 11.31
CA SER A 125 17.10 0.62 10.78
C SER A 125 16.43 0.45 9.41
N PHE A 126 15.38 1.23 9.17
CA PHE A 126 14.78 1.29 7.83
C PHE A 126 15.75 1.97 6.87
N PRO A 127 15.79 1.56 5.58
CA PRO A 127 16.63 2.20 4.60
C PRO A 127 16.32 3.68 4.47
N ASP A 128 17.32 4.48 4.16
CA ASP A 128 17.15 5.89 3.87
C ASP A 128 16.49 6.09 2.50
N PRO A 129 15.71 7.16 2.32
CA PRO A 129 15.19 7.55 1.02
C PRO A 129 16.34 7.78 0.02
N ILE A 130 16.13 7.38 -1.24
CA ILE A 130 17.07 7.72 -2.31
C ILE A 130 17.02 9.22 -2.62
N PRO A 131 18.14 9.83 -3.05
CA PRO A 131 18.19 11.22 -3.44
C PRO A 131 17.11 11.56 -4.50
N GLU A 132 16.50 12.72 -4.40
CA GLU A 132 15.42 13.12 -5.32
C GLU A 132 15.87 13.10 -6.79
N SER A 133 17.14 13.46 -7.04
CA SER A 133 17.75 13.45 -8.38
C SER A 133 17.88 12.04 -9.00
N GLU A 134 17.81 10.99 -8.18
CA GLU A 134 17.93 9.59 -8.62
C GLU A 134 16.57 8.89 -8.73
N ARG A 135 15.49 9.57 -8.31
CA ARG A 135 14.14 9.00 -8.37
C ARG A 135 13.65 8.91 -9.80
N LYS A 136 12.99 7.80 -10.13
CA LYS A 136 12.34 7.65 -11.44
C LYS A 136 11.24 8.69 -11.62
N THR A 137 11.28 9.38 -12.75
CA THR A 137 10.23 10.33 -13.16
C THR A 137 9.17 9.63 -13.98
N LEU A 138 8.02 10.29 -14.21
CA LEU A 138 7.01 9.79 -15.13
C LEU A 138 7.57 9.56 -16.54
N SER A 139 8.43 10.45 -17.04
CA SER A 139 9.05 10.30 -18.37
C SER A 139 9.79 8.97 -18.54
N ALA A 140 10.37 8.43 -17.47
CA ALA A 140 11.12 7.17 -17.51
C ALA A 140 10.23 5.92 -17.61
N ILE A 141 8.92 6.04 -17.34
CA ILE A 141 7.99 4.91 -17.32
C ILE A 141 6.93 4.97 -18.41
N LEU A 142 6.74 6.13 -19.06
CA LEU A 142 5.75 6.30 -20.12
C LEU A 142 6.25 5.70 -21.44
N GLU A 143 5.31 5.16 -22.21
CA GLU A 143 5.54 4.62 -23.54
C GLU A 143 5.38 5.72 -24.62
N ASP A 144 6.26 5.73 -25.62
CA ASP A 144 6.27 6.76 -26.68
C ASP A 144 5.12 6.55 -27.70
N ASN A 145 4.85 5.29 -28.08
CA ASN A 145 3.87 4.92 -29.11
C ASN A 145 2.72 4.16 -28.48
N VAL A 146 1.67 4.88 -28.09
CA VAL A 146 0.50 4.29 -27.42
C VAL A 146 -0.67 4.18 -28.39
N ASP A 147 -1.35 3.01 -28.41
CA ASP A 147 -2.53 2.75 -29.24
C ASP A 147 -3.65 3.77 -28.95
N LYS A 148 -4.36 4.17 -29.99
CA LYS A 148 -5.49 5.11 -29.94
C LYS A 148 -6.59 4.70 -28.95
N LYS A 149 -6.74 3.40 -28.65
CA LYS A 149 -7.72 2.88 -27.68
C LYS A 149 -7.55 3.43 -26.27
N TYR A 150 -6.34 3.90 -25.91
CA TYR A 150 -6.07 4.50 -24.60
C TYR A 150 -6.44 5.97 -24.52
N TYR A 151 -6.56 6.65 -25.65
CA TYR A 151 -6.94 8.07 -25.68
C TYR A 151 -8.40 8.23 -25.30
N VAL A 152 -8.68 9.27 -24.50
CA VAL A 152 -10.04 9.60 -24.10
C VAL A 152 -10.76 10.38 -25.20
N ARG A 153 -12.08 10.37 -25.17
CA ARG A 153 -12.91 11.19 -26.07
C ARG A 153 -12.71 12.68 -25.81
N ASP A 154 -12.85 13.51 -26.82
CA ASP A 154 -12.67 14.97 -26.72
C ASP A 154 -13.49 15.58 -25.57
N ALA A 155 -14.75 15.18 -25.40
CA ALA A 155 -15.60 15.65 -24.32
C ALA A 155 -15.03 15.40 -22.92
N ILE A 156 -14.31 14.29 -22.69
CA ILE A 156 -13.64 14.00 -21.41
C ILE A 156 -12.42 14.90 -21.26
N ARG A 157 -11.64 15.05 -22.33
CA ARG A 157 -10.46 15.91 -22.37
C ARG A 157 -10.83 17.37 -22.10
N GLU A 158 -11.81 17.89 -22.79
CA GLU A 158 -12.31 19.26 -22.63
C GLU A 158 -12.81 19.51 -21.20
N SER A 159 -13.63 18.59 -20.66
CA SER A 159 -14.11 18.67 -19.28
C SER A 159 -12.93 18.69 -18.26
N ARG A 160 -11.86 17.92 -18.52
CA ARG A 160 -10.67 17.89 -17.68
C ARG A 160 -9.93 19.22 -17.72
N ILE A 161 -9.67 19.72 -18.91
CA ILE A 161 -8.99 21.01 -19.14
C ILE A 161 -9.79 22.15 -18.50
N GLU A 162 -11.11 22.17 -18.68
CA GLU A 162 -11.97 23.17 -18.08
C GLU A 162 -11.92 23.17 -16.55
N ARG A 163 -11.91 21.98 -15.93
CA ARG A 163 -11.85 21.83 -14.47
C ARG A 163 -10.46 22.10 -13.88
N LEU A 164 -9.41 22.08 -14.71
CA LEU A 164 -8.04 22.44 -14.35
C LEU A 164 -7.69 23.89 -14.63
N ARG A 165 -8.67 24.77 -14.91
CA ARG A 165 -8.48 26.19 -15.26
C ARG A 165 -7.36 26.82 -14.44
N ASP A 166 -6.48 27.54 -15.15
CA ASP A 166 -5.39 28.38 -14.63
C ASP A 166 -4.19 27.64 -14.01
N LYS A 167 -4.08 26.32 -14.19
CA LYS A 167 -2.93 25.58 -13.69
C LYS A 167 -2.11 25.02 -14.86
N ASN A 168 -1.03 25.70 -15.19
CA ASN A 168 -0.06 25.19 -16.15
C ASN A 168 0.88 24.20 -15.44
N TYR A 169 0.63 22.90 -15.62
CA TYR A 169 1.48 21.86 -15.09
C TYR A 169 2.51 21.43 -16.14
N PRO A 170 3.79 21.30 -15.78
CA PRO A 170 4.80 20.78 -16.70
C PRO A 170 4.49 19.32 -17.07
N LYS A 171 4.51 19.01 -18.36
CA LYS A 171 4.33 17.64 -18.87
C LYS A 171 5.65 16.85 -18.74
N PRO A 172 5.58 15.53 -18.50
CA PRO A 172 4.36 14.76 -18.30
C PRO A 172 3.82 14.85 -16.87
N TYR A 173 2.50 14.79 -16.75
CA TYR A 173 1.82 14.67 -15.45
C TYR A 173 0.71 13.60 -15.51
N ILE A 174 0.32 13.11 -14.34
CA ILE A 174 -0.90 12.31 -14.17
C ILE A 174 -1.92 13.15 -13.41
N SER A 175 -3.09 13.35 -14.00
CA SER A 175 -4.24 13.91 -13.31
C SER A 175 -5.05 12.82 -12.65
N HIS A 176 -5.31 12.99 -11.36
CA HIS A 176 -6.10 12.08 -10.54
C HIS A 176 -7.43 12.71 -10.20
N GLU A 177 -8.53 12.02 -10.54
CA GLU A 177 -9.87 12.39 -10.14
C GLU A 177 -10.30 11.59 -8.90
N ASN A 178 -10.61 12.28 -7.81
CA ASN A 178 -11.09 11.64 -6.59
C ASN A 178 -12.60 11.32 -6.69
N MET A 179 -13.14 10.64 -5.66
CA MET A 179 -14.56 10.26 -5.63
C MET A 179 -15.51 11.47 -5.60
N ALA A 180 -15.05 12.63 -5.14
CA ALA A 180 -15.82 13.88 -5.11
C ALA A 180 -15.71 14.65 -6.45
N GLY A 181 -15.03 14.09 -7.46
CA GLY A 181 -14.84 14.71 -8.77
C GLY A 181 -13.76 15.79 -8.82
N SER A 182 -12.99 16.02 -7.75
CA SER A 182 -11.87 16.95 -7.79
C SER A 182 -10.69 16.34 -8.53
N ILE A 183 -10.05 17.15 -9.40
CA ILE A 183 -8.90 16.74 -10.20
C ILE A 183 -7.63 17.40 -9.66
N THR A 184 -6.59 16.59 -9.49
CA THR A 184 -5.28 17.07 -9.04
C THR A 184 -4.19 16.44 -9.92
N PRO A 185 -3.43 17.25 -10.67
CA PRO A 185 -2.28 16.79 -11.45
C PRO A 185 -1.02 16.72 -10.58
N HIS A 186 -0.19 15.70 -10.86
CA HIS A 186 1.08 15.46 -10.18
C HIS A 186 2.13 14.92 -11.17
N PRO A 187 3.44 15.15 -10.92
CA PRO A 187 4.53 14.54 -11.68
C PRO A 187 4.75 13.06 -11.28
N TYR A 188 3.77 12.45 -10.64
CA TYR A 188 3.74 11.05 -10.21
C TYR A 188 2.30 10.54 -10.18
N SER A 189 2.13 9.22 -10.09
CA SER A 189 0.80 8.61 -9.91
C SER A 189 0.37 8.64 -8.43
N SER A 190 -0.92 8.78 -8.20
CA SER A 190 -1.52 8.38 -6.92
C SER A 190 -1.53 6.85 -6.79
N ALA A 191 -1.75 6.33 -5.57
CA ALA A 191 -1.96 4.91 -5.38
C ALA A 191 -3.13 4.41 -6.25
N LEU A 192 -2.89 3.33 -6.99
CA LEU A 192 -3.91 2.72 -7.85
C LEU A 192 -5.05 2.16 -7.00
N ARG A 193 -6.28 2.30 -7.49
CA ARG A 193 -7.50 1.85 -6.80
C ARG A 193 -8.19 0.77 -7.59
N ALA A 194 -8.47 -0.37 -6.96
CA ALA A 194 -9.37 -1.37 -7.51
C ALA A 194 -10.80 -0.80 -7.63
N GLY A 195 -11.50 -1.15 -8.71
CA GLY A 195 -12.88 -0.72 -8.93
C GLY A 195 -13.08 0.77 -9.26
N ALA A 196 -12.01 1.54 -9.46
CA ALA A 196 -12.11 2.91 -9.92
C ALA A 196 -12.57 2.97 -11.39
N SER A 197 -13.18 4.10 -11.81
CA SER A 197 -13.51 4.31 -13.23
C SER A 197 -12.25 4.28 -14.08
N ALA A 198 -12.35 3.83 -15.34
CA ALA A 198 -11.22 3.74 -16.25
C ALA A 198 -10.49 5.09 -16.47
N ASN A 199 -11.18 6.19 -16.25
CA ASN A 199 -10.64 7.54 -16.47
C ASN A 199 -10.25 8.27 -15.17
N TYR A 200 -10.17 7.59 -14.01
CA TYR A 200 -9.84 8.26 -12.75
C TYR A 200 -8.41 8.81 -12.73
N ILE A 201 -7.50 8.24 -13.53
CA ILE A 201 -6.15 8.76 -13.80
C ILE A 201 -5.95 8.93 -15.29
N LEU A 202 -5.45 10.10 -15.72
CA LEU A 202 -5.12 10.37 -17.10
C LEU A 202 -3.71 10.99 -17.18
N ILE A 203 -2.97 10.59 -18.21
CA ILE A 203 -1.68 11.18 -18.55
C ILE A 203 -1.95 12.40 -19.42
N ASN A 204 -1.49 13.56 -18.96
CA ASN A 204 -1.66 14.86 -19.61
C ASN A 204 -3.12 15.23 -19.95
N ASP A 205 -4.10 14.60 -19.27
CA ASP A 205 -5.54 14.68 -19.57
C ASP A 205 -5.94 14.15 -20.95
N GLU A 206 -5.05 13.45 -21.63
CA GLU A 206 -5.22 12.99 -23.01
C GLU A 206 -5.53 11.50 -23.09
N ARG A 207 -4.91 10.69 -22.24
CA ARG A 207 -5.02 9.25 -22.33
C ARG A 207 -4.94 8.54 -20.97
N ARG A 208 -5.44 7.32 -20.93
CA ARG A 208 -5.24 6.38 -19.81
C ARG A 208 -3.82 5.80 -19.88
N PRO A 209 -3.24 5.41 -18.75
CA PRO A 209 -2.05 4.56 -18.74
C PRO A 209 -2.33 3.22 -19.46
N THR A 210 -1.31 2.67 -20.11
CA THR A 210 -1.33 1.29 -20.61
C THR A 210 -1.16 0.31 -19.45
N GLU A 211 -1.42 -0.98 -19.66
CA GLU A 211 -1.21 -2.04 -18.68
C GLU A 211 0.27 -2.08 -18.24
N ARG A 212 1.20 -1.92 -19.18
CA ARG A 212 2.65 -1.87 -18.89
C ARG A 212 3.01 -0.65 -18.06
N GLU A 213 2.49 0.52 -18.39
CA GLU A 213 2.70 1.73 -17.60
C GLU A 213 2.13 1.59 -16.18
N LEU A 214 0.97 0.92 -16.02
CA LEU A 214 0.41 0.63 -14.70
C LEU A 214 1.30 -0.30 -13.88
N LEU A 215 1.94 -1.28 -14.49
CA LEU A 215 2.92 -2.14 -13.83
C LEU A 215 4.17 -1.34 -13.43
N ARG A 216 4.72 -0.54 -14.34
CA ARG A 216 5.89 0.33 -14.07
C ARG A 216 5.61 1.36 -12.97
N ILE A 217 4.39 1.92 -12.91
CA ILE A 217 3.92 2.79 -11.81
C ILE A 217 3.99 2.07 -10.45
N GLN A 218 3.82 0.76 -10.43
CA GLN A 218 3.91 -0.04 -9.21
C GLN A 218 5.31 -0.62 -8.94
N GLY A 219 6.28 -0.33 -9.82
CA GLY A 219 7.66 -0.76 -9.66
C GLY A 219 8.00 -2.13 -10.24
N PHE A 220 7.07 -2.75 -11.00
CA PHE A 220 7.37 -3.98 -11.72
C PHE A 220 8.35 -3.75 -12.86
N PRO A 221 9.31 -4.66 -13.10
CA PRO A 221 10.16 -4.64 -14.29
C PRO A 221 9.37 -4.96 -15.56
N ASP A 222 9.99 -4.79 -16.72
CA ASP A 222 9.38 -5.06 -18.02
C ASP A 222 9.52 -6.52 -18.49
N ASP A 223 10.35 -7.30 -17.84
CA ASP A 223 10.73 -8.71 -18.08
C ASP A 223 10.07 -9.68 -17.12
#